data_a4cba341f282668c12934f8676c80644
#
_entry.id   a4cba341f282668c12934f8676c80644
#
_cell.length_a   1.000
_cell.length_b   1.000
_cell.length_c   1.000
_cell.angle_alpha   90.00
_cell.angle_beta   90.00
_cell.angle_gamma   90.00
#
_symmetry.space_group_name_H-M   'P 1'
#
loop_
_entity.id
_entity.type
_entity.pdbx_description
1 polymer ?
#
loop_
_entity_poly.entity_id
_entity_poly.type
_entity_poly.pdbx_seq_one_letter_code
_entity_poly.pdbx_strand_id
1 'polypeptide(L)'
;MTYMGTTRFVVTWNRILTARVLLTLFLLWWQPLANSADMARLKLATTTSTDNSGLLEALLSPFEQKYTIKVDVIAVGTGKALTLGRNGDVDVVLVHAREAEDEFVNGGYGVNRRDVMYNDFVIVGPPSDPAGIRGTDEPSQALKKIAAVQAPFISRGDDSGTHKKELSLWKVAEIAPGGAWYMETGQGMGASLQIANEKRGYVLADRGTYIAYRDKLTLDVLCEGDPVLHNPYGIIAVNPARHPHVRYMEAMMLIAWVTSPEGQRIIERFKSGGELLFYPWPK
;
A
#
# COMPACT_ATOMS: atom_id res chain seq x y z
N MET A 1 -93.98 -31.36 -32.56
CA MET A 1 -93.34 -31.73 -31.31
C MET A 1 -91.83 -31.64 -31.50
N THR A 2 -91.25 -30.68 -30.91
CA THR A 2 -90.00 -30.12 -31.34
C THR A 2 -88.98 -30.31 -30.21
N TYR A 3 -87.85 -30.93 -30.49
CA TYR A 3 -86.74 -30.91 -29.60
C TYR A 3 -85.68 -29.94 -30.14
N MET A 4 -85.40 -28.90 -29.37
CA MET A 4 -84.35 -27.93 -29.68
C MET A 4 -83.15 -28.10 -28.69
N GLY A 5 -82.01 -28.13 -29.25
CA GLY A 5 -80.78 -28.59 -28.69
C GLY A 5 -80.03 -27.64 -27.74
N THR A 6 -79.23 -28.25 -26.94
CA THR A 6 -78.26 -27.67 -26.04
C THR A 6 -76.83 -27.98 -26.53
N THR A 7 -76.24 -27.07 -27.29
CA THR A 7 -74.83 -27.18 -27.67
C THR A 7 -74.25 -25.80 -27.97
N ARG A 8 -74.07 -24.93 -26.93
CA ARG A 8 -73.29 -23.68 -27.11
C ARG A 8 -72.54 -23.15 -25.91
N PHE A 9 -72.28 -23.95 -24.88
CA PHE A 9 -71.60 -23.41 -23.69
C PHE A 9 -70.20 -24.02 -23.33
N VAL A 10 -69.67 -24.95 -24.09
CA VAL A 10 -68.41 -25.62 -23.74
C VAL A 10 -67.16 -25.06 -24.42
N VAL A 11 -67.28 -24.27 -25.49
CA VAL A 11 -66.13 -23.84 -26.31
C VAL A 11 -65.43 -22.56 -25.77
N THR A 12 -66.11 -21.78 -24.95
CA THR A 12 -65.52 -20.51 -24.46
C THR A 12 -64.60 -20.62 -23.24
N TRP A 13 -64.75 -21.67 -22.44
CA TRP A 13 -63.88 -21.83 -21.23
C TRP A 13 -62.48 -22.34 -21.52
N ASN A 14 -62.27 -23.14 -22.53
CA ASN A 14 -60.94 -23.69 -22.87
C ASN A 14 -60.02 -22.63 -23.50
N ARG A 15 -60.53 -21.59 -24.13
CA ARG A 15 -59.67 -20.53 -24.72
C ARG A 15 -59.18 -19.54 -23.70
N ILE A 16 -59.85 -19.35 -22.58
CA ILE A 16 -59.42 -18.44 -21.51
C ILE A 16 -58.39 -19.10 -20.62
N LEU A 17 -58.47 -20.44 -20.39
CA LEU A 17 -57.43 -21.16 -19.63
C LEU A 17 -56.10 -21.27 -20.39
N THR A 18 -56.13 -21.53 -21.71
CA THR A 18 -54.88 -21.63 -22.50
C THR A 18 -54.19 -20.28 -22.65
N ALA A 19 -54.90 -19.15 -22.74
CA ALA A 19 -54.30 -17.81 -22.79
C ALA A 19 -53.64 -17.41 -21.45
N ARG A 20 -54.23 -17.81 -20.31
CA ARG A 20 -53.64 -17.56 -18.98
C ARG A 20 -52.42 -18.40 -18.70
N VAL A 21 -52.37 -19.65 -19.12
CA VAL A 21 -51.20 -20.54 -18.97
C VAL A 21 -50.05 -20.10 -19.85
N LEU A 22 -50.30 -19.63 -21.07
CA LEU A 22 -49.27 -19.11 -21.97
C LEU A 22 -48.71 -17.75 -21.49
N LEU A 23 -49.50 -16.89 -20.85
CA LEU A 23 -49.03 -15.62 -20.31
C LEU A 23 -48.18 -15.82 -19.06
N THR A 24 -48.51 -16.80 -18.22
CA THR A 24 -47.70 -17.13 -17.02
C THR A 24 -46.38 -17.82 -17.39
N LEU A 25 -46.32 -18.64 -18.44
CA LEU A 25 -45.08 -19.22 -18.94
C LEU A 25 -44.14 -18.21 -19.61
N PHE A 26 -44.70 -17.16 -20.23
CA PHE A 26 -43.90 -16.09 -20.84
C PHE A 26 -43.29 -15.15 -19.80
N LEU A 27 -43.94 -14.94 -18.64
CA LEU A 27 -43.40 -14.15 -17.52
C LEU A 27 -42.31 -14.87 -16.74
N LEU A 28 -42.25 -16.23 -16.77
CA LEU A 28 -41.21 -17.02 -16.15
C LEU A 28 -39.92 -17.07 -16.98
N TRP A 29 -39.96 -16.72 -18.26
CA TRP A 29 -38.77 -16.69 -19.13
C TRP A 29 -38.08 -15.33 -19.17
N TRP A 30 -38.69 -14.31 -18.59
CA TRP A 30 -38.07 -12.97 -18.44
C TRP A 30 -37.62 -12.74 -17.00
N GLN A 31 -37.00 -13.73 -16.39
CA GLN A 31 -36.13 -13.48 -15.26
C GLN A 31 -34.90 -12.81 -15.82
N PRO A 32 -34.57 -11.54 -15.46
CA PRO A 32 -33.25 -11.04 -15.75
C PRO A 32 -32.28 -12.03 -15.08
N LEU A 33 -31.42 -12.68 -15.89
CA LEU A 33 -30.24 -13.31 -15.38
C LEU A 33 -29.57 -12.23 -14.55
N ALA A 34 -29.74 -12.28 -13.24
CA ALA A 34 -28.90 -11.55 -12.32
C ALA A 34 -27.49 -12.10 -12.58
N ASN A 35 -26.82 -11.51 -13.58
CA ASN A 35 -25.41 -11.66 -13.76
C ASN A 35 -24.87 -11.14 -12.43
N SER A 36 -24.51 -12.03 -11.51
CA SER A 36 -23.57 -11.68 -10.46
C SER A 36 -22.31 -11.28 -11.22
N ALA A 37 -22.21 -9.99 -11.53
CA ALA A 37 -21.00 -9.45 -12.13
C ALA A 37 -19.88 -9.90 -11.20
N ASP A 38 -19.07 -10.82 -11.70
CA ASP A 38 -17.89 -11.29 -10.97
C ASP A 38 -17.10 -10.04 -10.61
N MET A 39 -16.93 -9.81 -9.30
CA MET A 39 -16.31 -8.57 -8.82
C MET A 39 -14.93 -8.44 -9.48
N ALA A 40 -14.71 -7.34 -10.19
CA ALA A 40 -13.43 -7.11 -10.84
C ALA A 40 -12.30 -7.18 -9.80
N ARG A 41 -11.23 -7.89 -10.10
CA ARG A 41 -10.08 -8.05 -9.19
C ARG A 41 -8.90 -7.26 -9.70
N LEU A 42 -8.38 -6.37 -8.88
CA LEU A 42 -7.21 -5.53 -9.18
C LEU A 42 -6.04 -5.99 -8.32
N LYS A 43 -4.89 -6.27 -8.92
CA LYS A 43 -3.68 -6.68 -8.20
C LYS A 43 -2.82 -5.45 -7.87
N LEU A 44 -2.62 -5.21 -6.59
CA LEU A 44 -1.76 -4.14 -6.06
C LEU A 44 -0.50 -4.73 -5.43
N ALA A 45 0.68 -4.44 -5.98
CA ALA A 45 1.93 -4.72 -5.29
C ALA A 45 2.35 -3.53 -4.41
N THR A 46 2.74 -3.82 -3.18
CA THR A 46 3.18 -2.80 -2.21
C THR A 46 4.27 -3.34 -1.29
N THR A 47 4.69 -2.53 -0.31
CA THR A 47 5.69 -2.97 0.67
C THR A 47 5.04 -3.61 1.89
N THR A 48 5.78 -4.55 2.53
CA THR A 48 5.32 -5.20 3.77
C THR A 48 5.11 -4.19 4.90
N SER A 49 5.91 -3.11 4.94
CA SER A 49 5.73 -2.04 5.94
C SER A 49 4.42 -1.26 5.71
N THR A 50 4.05 -1.00 4.45
CA THR A 50 2.79 -0.35 4.11
C THR A 50 1.59 -1.21 4.49
N ASP A 51 1.64 -2.50 4.17
CA ASP A 51 0.58 -3.45 4.51
C ASP A 51 0.41 -3.61 6.02
N ASN A 52 1.53 -3.83 6.73
CA ASN A 52 1.54 -3.99 8.19
C ASN A 52 1.08 -2.74 8.96
N SER A 53 1.09 -1.56 8.34
CA SER A 53 0.59 -0.33 8.98
C SER A 53 -0.91 -0.34 9.23
N GLY A 54 -1.67 -1.15 8.49
CA GLY A 54 -3.13 -1.19 8.51
C GLY A 54 -3.81 -0.09 7.67
N LEU A 55 -3.05 0.84 7.09
CA LEU A 55 -3.60 1.93 6.27
C LEU A 55 -4.34 1.40 5.04
N LEU A 56 -3.82 0.33 4.42
CA LEU A 56 -4.43 -0.21 3.20
C LEU A 56 -5.86 -0.70 3.46
N GLU A 57 -6.12 -1.35 4.58
CA GLU A 57 -7.48 -1.78 4.93
C GLU A 57 -8.43 -0.58 5.02
N ALA A 58 -8.00 0.50 5.68
CA ALA A 58 -8.79 1.73 5.80
C ALA A 58 -9.05 2.43 4.44
N LEU A 59 -8.09 2.37 3.50
CA LEU A 59 -8.20 2.98 2.18
C LEU A 59 -8.98 2.10 1.19
N LEU A 60 -8.75 0.79 1.20
CA LEU A 60 -9.26 -0.11 0.17
C LEU A 60 -10.70 -0.55 0.45
N SER A 61 -11.10 -0.76 1.71
CA SER A 61 -12.48 -1.19 2.03
C SER A 61 -13.56 -0.24 1.48
N PRO A 62 -13.48 1.10 1.64
CA PRO A 62 -14.44 2.01 1.04
C PRO A 62 -14.37 2.05 -0.50
N PHE A 63 -13.17 1.89 -1.08
CA PHE A 63 -12.98 1.81 -2.53
C PHE A 63 -13.67 0.58 -3.11
N GLU A 64 -13.45 -0.58 -2.52
CA GLU A 64 -14.02 -1.86 -2.94
C GLU A 64 -15.55 -1.82 -2.91
N GLN A 65 -16.12 -1.26 -1.84
CA GLN A 65 -17.58 -1.08 -1.71
C GLN A 65 -18.14 -0.12 -2.75
N LYS A 66 -17.47 1.00 -2.99
CA LYS A 66 -17.95 2.06 -3.88
C LYS A 66 -17.92 1.68 -5.35
N TYR A 67 -16.86 0.94 -5.77
CA TYR A 67 -16.63 0.65 -7.18
C TYR A 67 -16.84 -0.82 -7.55
N THR A 68 -17.16 -1.68 -6.60
CA THR A 68 -17.35 -3.13 -6.81
C THR A 68 -16.10 -3.77 -7.44
N ILE A 69 -14.92 -3.34 -6.98
CA ILE A 69 -13.61 -3.84 -7.40
C ILE A 69 -12.91 -4.41 -6.16
N LYS A 70 -12.52 -5.69 -6.19
CA LYS A 70 -11.70 -6.29 -5.13
C LYS A 70 -10.22 -6.00 -5.40
N VAL A 71 -9.49 -5.56 -4.38
CA VAL A 71 -8.05 -5.32 -4.49
C VAL A 71 -7.29 -6.46 -3.81
N ASP A 72 -6.51 -7.18 -4.61
CA ASP A 72 -5.61 -8.24 -4.14
C ASP A 72 -4.25 -7.62 -3.82
N VAL A 73 -3.96 -7.47 -2.55
CA VAL A 73 -2.69 -6.88 -2.07
C VAL A 73 -1.58 -7.93 -2.05
N ILE A 74 -0.46 -7.62 -2.69
CA ILE A 74 0.77 -8.41 -2.69
C ILE A 74 1.85 -7.62 -1.98
N ALA A 75 2.04 -7.89 -0.69
CA ALA A 75 2.99 -7.21 0.18
C ALA A 75 4.37 -7.88 0.12
N VAL A 76 5.36 -7.16 -0.42
CA VAL A 76 6.75 -7.63 -0.63
C VAL A 76 7.74 -6.48 -0.41
N GLY A 77 9.05 -6.67 -0.65
CA GLY A 77 9.99 -5.55 -0.68
C GLY A 77 9.83 -4.68 -1.93
N THR A 78 10.22 -3.39 -1.87
CA THR A 78 10.10 -2.42 -2.98
C THR A 78 10.63 -2.96 -4.30
N GLY A 79 11.85 -3.51 -4.32
CA GLY A 79 12.46 -4.06 -5.54
C GLY A 79 11.63 -5.20 -6.14
N LYS A 80 11.08 -6.07 -5.30
CA LYS A 80 10.20 -7.17 -5.75
C LYS A 80 8.87 -6.65 -6.26
N ALA A 81 8.25 -5.65 -5.60
CA ALA A 81 7.01 -5.03 -6.06
C ALA A 81 7.18 -4.41 -7.46
N LEU A 82 8.26 -3.66 -7.68
CA LEU A 82 8.58 -3.10 -9.00
C LEU A 82 8.90 -4.18 -10.04
N THR A 83 9.52 -5.29 -9.63
CA THR A 83 9.75 -6.45 -10.53
C THR A 83 8.44 -7.08 -10.98
N LEU A 84 7.47 -7.28 -10.07
CA LEU A 84 6.13 -7.76 -10.43
C LEU A 84 5.45 -6.81 -11.44
N GLY A 85 5.59 -5.49 -11.24
CA GLY A 85 5.09 -4.50 -12.19
C GLY A 85 5.82 -4.56 -13.55
N ARG A 86 7.15 -4.74 -13.57
CA ARG A 86 7.93 -4.90 -14.82
C ARG A 86 7.49 -6.11 -15.64
N ASN A 87 7.10 -7.18 -14.96
CA ASN A 87 6.64 -8.41 -15.59
C ASN A 87 5.17 -8.35 -16.05
N GLY A 88 4.38 -7.39 -15.54
CA GLY A 88 2.92 -7.35 -15.74
C GLY A 88 2.15 -8.35 -14.86
N ASP A 89 2.76 -8.84 -13.77
CA ASP A 89 2.14 -9.77 -12.82
C ASP A 89 1.10 -9.08 -11.93
N VAL A 90 1.16 -7.73 -11.85
CA VAL A 90 0.26 -6.85 -11.12
C VAL A 90 -0.20 -5.69 -12.00
N ASP A 91 -1.26 -5.00 -11.58
CA ASP A 91 -1.90 -3.92 -12.33
C ASP A 91 -1.42 -2.54 -11.88
N VAL A 92 -1.05 -2.42 -10.60
CA VAL A 92 -0.63 -1.17 -9.96
C VAL A 92 0.41 -1.46 -8.88
N VAL A 93 1.33 -0.52 -8.67
CA VAL A 93 2.31 -0.57 -7.58
C VAL A 93 2.17 0.65 -6.68
N LEU A 94 2.29 0.48 -5.36
CA LEU A 94 2.33 1.53 -4.35
C LEU A 94 3.57 1.32 -3.51
N VAL A 95 4.59 2.15 -3.70
CA VAL A 95 5.91 2.01 -3.07
C VAL A 95 6.45 3.37 -2.62
N HIS A 96 7.61 3.38 -1.97
CA HIS A 96 8.21 4.57 -1.37
C HIS A 96 9.74 4.60 -1.58
N ALA A 97 10.17 4.48 -2.83
CA ALA A 97 11.58 4.60 -3.21
C ALA A 97 11.66 5.40 -4.53
N ARG A 98 11.62 6.73 -4.41
CA ARG A 98 11.46 7.66 -5.52
C ARG A 98 12.39 7.39 -6.71
N GLU A 99 13.67 7.16 -6.47
CA GLU A 99 14.63 6.88 -7.54
C GLU A 99 14.25 5.62 -8.33
N ALA A 100 13.90 4.53 -7.62
CA ALA A 100 13.48 3.28 -8.26
C ALA A 100 12.12 3.39 -8.98
N GLU A 101 11.22 4.26 -8.46
CA GLU A 101 9.96 4.59 -9.13
C GLU A 101 10.19 5.34 -10.43
N ASP A 102 11.11 6.33 -10.41
CA ASP A 102 11.48 7.10 -11.59
C ASP A 102 12.16 6.21 -12.65
N GLU A 103 13.04 5.29 -12.25
CA GLU A 103 13.60 4.28 -13.16
C GLU A 103 12.52 3.37 -13.78
N PHE A 104 11.53 2.96 -12.99
CA PHE A 104 10.42 2.14 -13.44
C PHE A 104 9.56 2.86 -14.50
N VAL A 105 9.27 4.15 -14.27
CA VAL A 105 8.51 5.00 -15.21
C VAL A 105 9.34 5.32 -16.46
N ASN A 106 10.60 5.77 -16.29
CA ASN A 106 11.49 6.12 -17.40
C ASN A 106 11.82 4.91 -18.28
N GLY A 107 11.87 3.71 -17.69
CA GLY A 107 11.99 2.44 -18.43
C GLY A 107 10.72 2.05 -19.18
N GLY A 108 9.64 2.82 -19.08
CA GLY A 108 8.37 2.58 -19.75
C GLY A 108 7.56 1.40 -19.18
N TYR A 109 7.87 0.94 -17.96
CA TYR A 109 7.13 -0.14 -17.29
C TYR A 109 5.90 0.37 -16.54
N GLY A 110 5.95 1.61 -16.06
CA GLY A 110 4.88 2.28 -15.35
C GLY A 110 4.46 3.58 -16.01
N VAL A 111 3.20 3.98 -15.78
CA VAL A 111 2.63 5.24 -16.27
C VAL A 111 1.79 5.89 -15.15
N ASN A 112 1.53 7.19 -15.30
CA ASN A 112 0.63 7.94 -14.41
C ASN A 112 1.01 7.86 -12.92
N ARG A 113 2.32 7.93 -12.62
CA ARG A 113 2.78 8.06 -11.24
C ARG A 113 2.14 9.27 -10.56
N ARG A 114 1.65 9.07 -9.34
CA ARG A 114 1.15 10.13 -8.47
C ARG A 114 1.75 9.97 -7.08
N ASP A 115 2.09 11.10 -6.45
CA ASP A 115 2.37 11.13 -5.02
C ASP A 115 1.05 10.97 -4.25
N VAL A 116 1.07 10.15 -3.21
CA VAL A 116 -0.12 9.80 -2.42
C VAL A 116 -0.05 10.40 -1.03
N MET A 117 1.05 10.18 -0.35
CA MET A 117 1.27 10.52 1.05
C MET A 117 2.75 10.48 1.34
N TYR A 118 3.12 10.87 2.54
CA TYR A 118 4.45 10.62 3.08
C TYR A 118 4.35 10.20 4.55
N ASN A 119 5.33 9.45 5.02
CA ASN A 119 5.73 9.35 6.41
C ASN A 119 7.17 9.83 6.53
N ASP A 120 7.79 9.62 7.66
CA ASP A 120 9.20 9.97 7.85
C ASP A 120 10.01 8.78 8.36
N PHE A 121 11.30 8.92 8.19
CA PHE A 121 12.28 8.11 8.88
C PHE A 121 12.71 8.83 10.16
N VAL A 122 13.12 8.05 11.13
CA VAL A 122 13.68 8.51 12.40
C VAL A 122 14.97 7.76 12.69
N ILE A 123 15.93 8.40 13.34
CA ILE A 123 17.04 7.67 13.94
C ILE A 123 16.68 7.41 15.39
N VAL A 124 16.53 6.14 15.73
CA VAL A 124 16.25 5.71 17.09
C VAL A 124 17.53 5.11 17.71
N GLY A 125 17.62 5.19 19.03
CA GLY A 125 18.79 4.70 19.74
C GLY A 125 18.52 4.55 21.24
N PRO A 126 19.52 4.08 22.01
CA PRO A 126 19.38 3.86 23.44
C PRO A 126 19.10 5.19 24.19
N PRO A 127 18.31 5.20 25.27
CA PRO A 127 18.04 6.40 26.06
C PRO A 127 19.29 7.09 26.59
N SER A 128 20.36 6.32 26.82
CA SER A 128 21.68 6.83 27.28
C SER A 128 22.40 7.69 26.26
N ASP A 129 22.04 7.55 24.97
CA ASP A 129 22.56 8.30 23.83
C ASP A 129 24.09 8.54 23.86
N PRO A 130 24.93 7.49 23.81
CA PRO A 130 26.36 7.64 23.93
C PRO A 130 27.02 8.50 22.84
N ALA A 131 26.37 8.66 21.68
CA ALA A 131 26.84 9.54 20.60
C ALA A 131 26.35 10.98 20.75
N GLY A 132 25.41 11.28 21.67
CA GLY A 132 24.92 12.62 21.90
C GLY A 132 24.17 13.21 20.70
N ILE A 133 23.30 12.42 20.09
CA ILE A 133 22.54 12.84 18.89
C ILE A 133 21.14 13.38 19.21
N ARG A 134 20.69 13.25 20.45
CA ARG A 134 19.33 13.69 20.86
C ARG A 134 19.12 15.18 20.57
N GLY A 135 18.05 15.47 19.84
CA GLY A 135 17.73 16.83 19.42
C GLY A 135 18.62 17.38 18.30
N THR A 136 19.37 16.51 17.61
CA THR A 136 20.05 16.88 16.36
C THR A 136 19.02 16.85 15.23
N ASP A 137 18.74 18.01 14.61
CA ASP A 137 17.77 18.12 13.53
C ASP A 137 18.31 17.58 12.21
N GLU A 138 19.63 17.59 12.01
CA GLU A 138 20.29 17.16 10.77
C GLU A 138 20.81 15.72 10.88
N PRO A 139 20.21 14.75 10.16
CA PRO A 139 20.59 13.34 10.24
C PRO A 139 22.04 13.07 9.86
N SER A 140 22.61 13.83 8.92
CA SER A 140 24.02 13.68 8.54
C SER A 140 24.96 13.98 9.71
N GLN A 141 24.65 14.98 10.53
CA GLN A 141 25.40 15.30 11.75
C GLN A 141 25.22 14.24 12.83
N ALA A 142 24.00 13.71 12.97
CA ALA A 142 23.74 12.59 13.86
C ALA A 142 24.60 11.37 13.51
N LEU A 143 24.65 11.02 12.23
CA LEU A 143 25.46 9.91 11.72
C LEU A 143 26.96 10.15 11.91
N LYS A 144 27.45 11.38 11.70
CA LYS A 144 28.85 11.75 11.99
C LYS A 144 29.22 11.52 13.47
N LYS A 145 28.35 11.94 14.39
CA LYS A 145 28.56 11.72 15.83
C LYS A 145 28.59 10.23 16.18
N ILE A 146 27.68 9.43 15.64
CA ILE A 146 27.63 7.97 15.85
C ILE A 146 28.93 7.33 15.37
N ALA A 147 29.39 7.66 14.17
CA ALA A 147 30.63 7.13 13.59
C ALA A 147 31.86 7.56 14.37
N ALA A 148 31.92 8.81 14.84
CA ALA A 148 33.06 9.35 15.59
C ALA A 148 33.34 8.57 16.89
N VAL A 149 32.30 8.11 17.58
CA VAL A 149 32.43 7.31 18.81
C VAL A 149 32.31 5.81 18.54
N GLN A 150 32.12 5.40 17.26
CA GLN A 150 31.93 4.01 16.85
C GLN A 150 30.85 3.30 17.67
N ALA A 151 29.78 4.02 17.99
CA ALA A 151 28.62 3.44 18.68
C ALA A 151 27.90 2.42 17.75
N PRO A 152 27.39 1.30 18.27
CA PRO A 152 26.73 0.31 17.46
C PRO A 152 25.64 0.94 16.58
N PHE A 153 25.74 0.73 15.27
CA PHE A 153 24.70 1.11 14.30
C PHE A 153 24.20 -0.13 13.56
N ILE A 154 22.91 -0.30 13.54
CA ILE A 154 22.24 -1.45 12.95
C ILE A 154 21.66 -1.04 11.62
N SER A 155 22.19 -1.59 10.53
CA SER A 155 21.65 -1.43 9.18
C SER A 155 20.75 -2.59 8.83
N ARG A 156 19.74 -2.32 8.01
CA ARG A 156 18.95 -3.40 7.42
C ARG A 156 19.74 -4.28 6.48
N GLY A 157 20.62 -3.72 5.65
CA GLY A 157 21.48 -4.47 4.72
C GLY A 157 20.72 -5.32 3.70
N ASP A 158 19.44 -5.00 3.39
CA ASP A 158 18.51 -5.85 2.63
C ASP A 158 18.02 -5.24 1.31
N ASP A 159 18.69 -4.19 0.83
CA ASP A 159 18.34 -3.41 -0.36
C ASP A 159 16.91 -2.83 -0.35
N SER A 160 16.28 -2.71 0.82
CA SER A 160 14.97 -2.05 1.00
C SER A 160 15.05 -0.54 0.82
N GLY A 161 13.86 0.11 0.74
CA GLY A 161 13.77 1.57 0.73
C GLY A 161 14.45 2.23 1.95
N THR A 162 14.31 1.64 3.15
CA THR A 162 14.99 2.11 4.36
C THR A 162 16.50 1.98 4.25
N HIS A 163 17.02 0.85 3.76
CA HIS A 163 18.44 0.65 3.55
C HIS A 163 19.01 1.65 2.53
N LYS A 164 18.31 1.86 1.41
CA LYS A 164 18.70 2.86 0.40
C LYS A 164 18.72 4.27 0.98
N LYS A 165 17.72 4.63 1.77
CA LYS A 165 17.71 5.92 2.48
C LYS A 165 18.87 6.06 3.44
N GLU A 166 19.16 5.04 4.24
CA GLU A 166 20.29 5.00 5.15
C GLU A 166 21.63 5.25 4.42
N LEU A 167 21.88 4.50 3.34
CA LEU A 167 23.10 4.67 2.53
C LEU A 167 23.20 6.06 1.92
N SER A 168 22.07 6.66 1.50
CA SER A 168 22.06 8.03 1.02
C SER A 168 22.42 9.06 2.09
N LEU A 169 21.99 8.85 3.33
CA LEU A 169 22.33 9.72 4.47
C LEU A 169 23.81 9.57 4.85
N TRP A 170 24.37 8.36 4.85
CA TRP A 170 25.79 8.11 5.04
C TRP A 170 26.65 8.81 3.98
N LYS A 171 26.19 8.77 2.72
CA LYS A 171 26.86 9.49 1.62
C LYS A 171 26.85 11.00 1.84
N VAL A 172 25.73 11.58 2.29
CA VAL A 172 25.63 13.01 2.64
C VAL A 172 26.54 13.34 3.84
N ALA A 173 26.67 12.43 4.79
CA ALA A 173 27.61 12.56 5.90
C ALA A 173 29.07 12.42 5.47
N GLU A 174 29.37 12.05 4.22
CA GLU A 174 30.71 11.79 3.69
C GLU A 174 31.44 10.68 4.47
N ILE A 175 30.70 9.68 4.95
CA ILE A 175 31.21 8.52 5.70
C ILE A 175 30.86 7.24 4.94
N ALA A 176 31.84 6.38 4.78
CA ALA A 176 31.64 4.98 4.40
C ALA A 176 31.55 4.15 5.70
N PRO A 177 30.34 3.78 6.15
CA PRO A 177 30.19 3.02 7.39
C PRO A 177 30.77 1.61 7.22
N GLY A 178 31.35 1.07 8.29
CA GLY A 178 31.96 -0.26 8.27
C GLY A 178 32.68 -0.59 9.56
N GLY A 179 33.22 -1.84 9.63
CA GLY A 179 33.88 -2.33 10.83
C GLY A 179 32.88 -2.86 11.87
N ALA A 180 33.38 -3.10 13.08
CA ALA A 180 32.62 -3.82 14.12
C ALA A 180 31.40 -3.04 14.67
N TRP A 181 31.36 -1.73 14.51
CA TRP A 181 30.29 -0.88 15.00
C TRP A 181 29.09 -0.78 14.02
N TYR A 182 29.31 -1.09 12.74
CA TYR A 182 28.26 -1.07 11.69
C TYR A 182 27.85 -2.50 11.35
N MET A 183 26.61 -2.87 11.66
CA MET A 183 26.13 -4.25 11.57
C MET A 183 24.95 -4.34 10.61
N GLU A 184 25.15 -5.00 9.48
CA GLU A 184 24.09 -5.33 8.52
C GLU A 184 23.36 -6.60 8.95
N THR A 185 22.03 -6.51 9.11
CA THR A 185 21.23 -7.64 9.60
C THR A 185 20.71 -8.55 8.50
N GLY A 186 20.52 -8.02 7.28
CA GLY A 186 19.82 -8.71 6.21
C GLY A 186 18.33 -8.98 6.51
N GLN A 187 17.76 -8.26 7.50
CA GLN A 187 16.44 -8.52 8.04
C GLN A 187 15.45 -7.37 7.79
N GLY A 188 14.15 -7.64 7.94
CA GLY A 188 13.11 -6.61 7.91
C GLY A 188 13.21 -5.64 9.09
N MET A 189 12.53 -4.47 8.99
CA MET A 189 12.66 -3.36 9.94
C MET A 189 12.37 -3.75 11.38
N GLY A 190 11.32 -4.55 11.62
CA GLY A 190 10.97 -4.98 12.98
C GLY A 190 12.08 -5.81 13.65
N ALA A 191 12.70 -6.74 12.92
CA ALA A 191 13.82 -7.53 13.44
C ALA A 191 15.07 -6.64 13.66
N SER A 192 15.35 -5.70 12.74
CA SER A 192 16.46 -4.75 12.89
C SER A 192 16.28 -3.85 14.11
N LEU A 193 15.06 -3.40 14.41
CA LEU A 193 14.74 -2.66 15.65
C LEU A 193 14.98 -3.49 16.91
N GLN A 194 14.61 -4.77 16.91
CA GLN A 194 14.86 -5.67 18.04
C GLN A 194 16.36 -5.90 18.27
N ILE A 195 17.12 -6.11 17.19
CA ILE A 195 18.59 -6.25 17.27
C ILE A 195 19.22 -4.94 17.78
N ALA A 196 18.77 -3.77 17.30
CA ALA A 196 19.25 -2.49 17.81
C ALA A 196 18.96 -2.32 19.30
N ASN A 197 17.79 -2.75 19.75
CA ASN A 197 17.42 -2.74 21.16
C ASN A 197 18.33 -3.62 22.02
N GLU A 198 18.59 -4.85 21.58
CA GLU A 198 19.50 -5.79 22.28
C GLU A 198 20.94 -5.28 22.32
N LYS A 199 21.42 -4.70 21.22
CA LYS A 199 22.76 -4.16 21.09
C LYS A 199 22.94 -2.78 21.72
N ARG A 200 21.84 -2.15 22.17
CA ARG A 200 21.82 -0.74 22.61
C ARG A 200 22.43 0.16 21.55
N GLY A 201 22.09 -0.11 20.30
CA GLY A 201 22.62 0.57 19.13
C GLY A 201 21.63 1.56 18.53
N TYR A 202 22.11 2.30 17.54
CA TYR A 202 21.30 3.21 16.72
C TYR A 202 20.81 2.48 15.48
N VAL A 203 19.67 2.92 14.94
CA VAL A 203 19.12 2.39 13.69
C VAL A 203 18.25 3.46 13.01
N LEU A 204 18.31 3.53 11.68
CA LEU A 204 17.34 4.28 10.89
C LEU A 204 16.07 3.42 10.73
N ALA A 205 14.93 3.93 11.13
CA ALA A 205 13.65 3.23 11.02
C ALA A 205 12.59 4.11 10.36
N ASP A 206 11.67 3.52 9.60
CA ASP A 206 10.42 4.19 9.30
C ASP A 206 9.61 4.35 10.61
N ARG A 207 9.03 5.53 10.82
CA ARG A 207 8.29 5.85 12.04
C ARG A 207 7.17 4.86 12.31
N GLY A 208 6.51 4.37 11.25
CA GLY A 208 5.39 3.45 11.38
C GLY A 208 5.78 2.13 12.02
N THR A 209 6.88 1.53 11.54
CA THR A 209 7.39 0.31 12.16
C THR A 209 7.88 0.56 13.58
N TYR A 210 8.56 1.70 13.83
CA TYR A 210 8.97 2.04 15.18
C TYR A 210 7.76 2.14 16.15
N ILE A 211 6.69 2.85 15.77
CA ILE A 211 5.47 2.96 16.59
C ILE A 211 4.85 1.59 16.87
N ALA A 212 4.77 0.72 15.85
CA ALA A 212 4.20 -0.63 15.99
C ALA A 212 5.00 -1.53 16.94
N TYR A 213 6.30 -1.26 17.12
CA TYR A 213 7.18 -2.04 17.98
C TYR A 213 7.52 -1.36 19.31
N ARG A 214 7.20 -0.06 19.48
CA ARG A 214 7.63 0.79 20.61
C ARG A 214 7.43 0.15 21.98
N ASP A 215 6.29 -0.47 22.23
CA ASP A 215 5.98 -1.10 23.52
C ASP A 215 6.88 -2.30 23.87
N LYS A 216 7.64 -2.80 22.86
CA LYS A 216 8.60 -3.92 23.02
C LYS A 216 10.04 -3.46 22.98
N LEU A 217 10.30 -2.15 22.87
CA LEU A 217 11.60 -1.56 22.73
C LEU A 217 11.88 -0.59 23.90
N THR A 218 13.16 -0.42 24.20
CA THR A 218 13.66 0.63 25.10
C THR A 218 14.36 1.74 24.34
N LEU A 219 14.23 1.77 23.01
CA LEU A 219 14.84 2.78 22.14
C LEU A 219 13.96 4.03 22.09
N ASP A 220 14.58 5.21 22.09
CA ASP A 220 13.95 6.50 21.91
C ASP A 220 14.18 7.03 20.50
N VAL A 221 13.28 7.90 20.00
CA VAL A 221 13.56 8.74 18.84
C VAL A 221 14.56 9.81 19.26
N LEU A 222 15.69 9.88 18.57
CA LEU A 222 16.80 10.77 18.90
C LEU A 222 17.08 11.82 17.84
N CYS A 223 16.76 11.54 16.56
CA CYS A 223 16.86 12.48 15.45
C CYS A 223 15.65 12.32 14.52
N GLU A 224 14.96 13.43 14.25
CA GLU A 224 13.75 13.50 13.44
C GLU A 224 13.53 14.91 12.89
N GLY A 225 12.53 15.08 12.00
CA GLY A 225 12.00 16.39 11.59
C GLY A 225 12.66 17.02 10.37
N ASP A 226 13.84 16.58 9.94
CA ASP A 226 14.48 17.08 8.72
C ASP A 226 13.68 16.63 7.47
N PRO A 227 13.42 17.54 6.51
CA PRO A 227 12.81 17.17 5.23
C PRO A 227 13.52 16.04 4.46
N VAL A 228 14.83 15.87 4.65
CA VAL A 228 15.58 14.75 4.06
C VAL A 228 15.10 13.40 4.58
N LEU A 229 14.49 13.35 5.76
CA LEU A 229 13.90 12.14 6.35
C LEU A 229 12.50 11.83 5.80
N HIS A 230 11.89 12.72 5.02
CA HIS A 230 10.59 12.42 4.42
C HIS A 230 10.68 11.19 3.52
N ASN A 231 9.67 10.36 3.62
CA ASN A 231 9.52 9.12 2.88
C ASN A 231 8.23 9.18 2.04
N PRO A 232 8.32 9.74 0.83
CA PRO A 232 7.16 9.89 -0.05
C PRO A 232 6.74 8.54 -0.64
N TYR A 233 5.43 8.34 -0.74
CA TYR A 233 4.80 7.17 -1.35
C TYR A 233 4.24 7.53 -2.71
N GLY A 234 4.63 6.77 -3.73
CA GLY A 234 4.13 6.88 -5.09
C GLY A 234 3.25 5.71 -5.47
N ILE A 235 2.14 5.98 -6.17
CA ILE A 235 1.31 4.97 -6.81
C ILE A 235 1.48 5.08 -8.33
N ILE A 236 1.61 3.94 -9.01
CA ILE A 236 1.97 3.88 -10.43
C ILE A 236 1.17 2.77 -11.11
N ALA A 237 0.44 3.08 -12.18
CA ALA A 237 -0.19 2.05 -13.00
C ALA A 237 0.86 1.33 -13.85
N VAL A 238 0.76 0.01 -13.98
CA VAL A 238 1.57 -0.76 -14.91
C VAL A 238 1.18 -0.37 -16.33
N ASN A 239 2.17 -0.25 -17.22
CA ASN A 239 1.97 0.28 -18.58
C ASN A 239 1.19 -0.71 -19.47
N PRO A 240 -0.06 -0.38 -19.87
CA PRO A 240 -0.89 -1.25 -20.69
C PRO A 240 -0.34 -1.42 -22.11
N ALA A 241 0.49 -0.51 -22.58
CA ALA A 241 1.15 -0.66 -23.91
C ALA A 241 2.20 -1.79 -23.91
N ARG A 242 2.78 -2.10 -22.73
CA ARG A 242 3.69 -3.26 -22.57
C ARG A 242 2.95 -4.53 -22.18
N HIS A 243 1.92 -4.38 -21.35
CA HIS A 243 1.17 -5.48 -20.76
C HIS A 243 -0.34 -5.29 -21.01
N PRO A 244 -0.84 -5.64 -22.22
CA PRO A 244 -2.25 -5.38 -22.59
C PRO A 244 -3.29 -6.08 -21.69
N HIS A 245 -2.87 -7.07 -20.90
CA HIS A 245 -3.73 -7.83 -19.99
C HIS A 245 -3.95 -7.15 -18.63
N VAL A 246 -3.15 -6.12 -18.28
CA VAL A 246 -3.31 -5.42 -17.00
C VAL A 246 -4.62 -4.63 -16.97
N ARG A 247 -5.23 -4.56 -15.80
CA ARG A 247 -6.48 -3.83 -15.56
C ARG A 247 -6.21 -2.35 -15.36
N TYR A 248 -5.81 -1.70 -16.45
CA TYR A 248 -5.39 -0.30 -16.42
C TYR A 248 -6.48 0.66 -15.96
N MET A 249 -7.75 0.45 -16.38
CA MET A 249 -8.85 1.33 -16.00
C MET A 249 -9.12 1.25 -14.50
N GLU A 250 -9.14 0.05 -13.94
CA GLU A 250 -9.33 -0.19 -12.50
C GLU A 250 -8.13 0.34 -11.71
N ALA A 251 -6.91 0.21 -12.24
CA ALA A 251 -5.70 0.82 -11.66
C ALA A 251 -5.82 2.35 -11.59
N MET A 252 -6.30 2.99 -12.67
CA MET A 252 -6.54 4.44 -12.69
C MET A 252 -7.65 4.87 -11.75
N MET A 253 -8.70 4.04 -11.56
CA MET A 253 -9.75 4.30 -10.56
C MET A 253 -9.17 4.27 -9.15
N LEU A 254 -8.29 3.31 -8.82
CA LEU A 254 -7.62 3.26 -7.53
C LEU A 254 -6.69 4.46 -7.33
N ILE A 255 -5.90 4.83 -8.34
CA ILE A 255 -5.03 6.03 -8.30
C ILE A 255 -5.88 7.28 -8.03
N ALA A 256 -6.98 7.45 -8.78
CA ALA A 256 -7.88 8.58 -8.58
C ALA A 256 -8.51 8.59 -7.18
N TRP A 257 -8.86 7.42 -6.65
CA TRP A 257 -9.42 7.28 -5.31
C TRP A 257 -8.45 7.70 -4.21
N VAL A 258 -7.24 7.13 -4.19
CA VAL A 258 -6.26 7.42 -3.12
C VAL A 258 -5.77 8.87 -3.16
N THR A 259 -5.80 9.52 -4.33
CA THR A 259 -5.46 10.94 -4.50
C THR A 259 -6.66 11.88 -4.41
N SER A 260 -7.87 11.35 -4.27
CA SER A 260 -9.09 12.15 -4.11
C SER A 260 -9.16 12.84 -2.75
N PRO A 261 -10.00 13.88 -2.58
CA PRO A 261 -10.24 14.48 -1.27
C PRO A 261 -10.75 13.48 -0.23
N GLU A 262 -11.48 12.43 -0.65
CA GLU A 262 -12.00 11.38 0.22
C GLU A 262 -10.88 10.45 0.70
N GLY A 263 -10.06 9.92 -0.22
CA GLY A 263 -8.90 9.09 0.12
C GLY A 263 -7.88 9.84 0.97
N GLN A 264 -7.60 11.10 0.64
CA GLN A 264 -6.66 11.94 1.39
C GLN A 264 -7.14 12.24 2.82
N ARG A 265 -8.47 12.41 3.05
CA ARG A 265 -9.01 12.53 4.42
C ARG A 265 -8.89 11.24 5.23
N ILE A 266 -8.95 10.05 4.58
CA ILE A 266 -8.70 8.78 5.28
C ILE A 266 -7.25 8.74 5.74
N ILE A 267 -6.29 9.10 4.88
CA ILE A 267 -4.86 9.16 5.22
C ILE A 267 -4.62 10.14 6.38
N GLU A 268 -5.15 11.36 6.29
CA GLU A 268 -4.99 12.42 7.30
C GLU A 268 -5.49 12.00 8.70
N ARG A 269 -6.54 11.17 8.75
CA ARG A 269 -7.15 10.73 10.01
C ARG A 269 -6.66 9.38 10.51
N PHE A 270 -5.86 8.70 9.68
CA PHE A 270 -5.38 7.37 10.05
C PHE A 270 -4.36 7.45 11.18
N LYS A 271 -4.62 6.69 12.24
CA LYS A 271 -3.75 6.58 13.41
C LYS A 271 -3.39 5.12 13.66
N SER A 272 -2.13 4.90 13.99
CA SER A 272 -1.63 3.63 14.48
C SER A 272 -1.07 3.85 15.90
N GLY A 273 -1.45 3.04 16.87
CA GLY A 273 -1.06 3.25 18.26
C GLY A 273 -1.46 4.63 18.84
N GLY A 274 -2.52 5.27 18.29
CA GLY A 274 -3.00 6.58 18.71
C GLY A 274 -2.27 7.77 18.05
N GLU A 275 -1.23 7.54 17.27
CA GLU A 275 -0.42 8.57 16.60
C GLU A 275 -0.69 8.61 15.10
N LEU A 276 -0.55 9.81 14.48
CA LEU A 276 -0.57 9.96 13.04
C LEU A 276 0.66 9.27 12.44
N LEU A 277 0.43 8.43 11.43
CA LEU A 277 1.48 7.65 10.81
C LEU A 277 1.80 8.12 9.41
N PHE A 278 0.82 8.67 8.72
CA PHE A 278 0.94 9.18 7.36
C PHE A 278 0.37 10.58 7.26
N TYR A 279 0.94 11.35 6.39
CA TYR A 279 0.51 12.70 6.07
C TYR A 279 0.08 12.75 4.60
N PRO A 280 -1.07 13.39 4.29
CA PRO A 280 -1.50 13.59 2.91
C PRO A 280 -0.44 14.31 2.10
N TRP A 281 -0.33 13.98 0.80
CA TRP A 281 0.57 14.73 -0.08
C TRP A 281 0.07 16.17 -0.24
N PRO A 282 0.91 17.19 -0.06
CA PRO A 282 0.52 18.57 -0.28
C PRO A 282 0.07 18.79 -1.72
N LYS A 283 -1.05 19.49 -1.90
CA LYS A 283 -1.57 19.88 -3.22
C LYS A 283 -0.86 21.09 -3.77
#